data_8d7ce6b0e1af7e5234dc6bc27b54fda1
#
_entry.id   8d7ce6b0e1af7e5234dc6bc27b54fda1
#
_cell.length_a   1.000
_cell.length_b   1.000
_cell.length_c   1.000
_cell.angle_alpha   90.00
_cell.angle_beta   90.00
_cell.angle_gamma   90.00
#
_symmetry.space_group_name_H-M   'P 1'
#
loop_
_entity.id
_entity.type
_entity.pdbx_description
1 polymer ?
#
loop_
_entity_poly.entity_id
_entity_poly.type
_entity_poly.pdbx_seq_one_letter_code
_entity_poly.pdbx_strand_id
1 'polypeptide(L)'
;MAAALLAGSCVSPHQSAVTDVNPARWDSRAEIRLPNADTVSLRDAVIFLRCNDRFAEDTLTVRIATVTPDSLRFGEWFLLVIPHPKGPAALMREAAIPYRHRIRLTQHGDYRCSVTPVRPVRGVEAVGVDLQQSR
;
A
#
# COMPACT_ATOMS: atom_id res chain seq x y z
N MET A 1 -38.09 -22.25 -13.73
CA MET A 1 -36.82 -22.83 -13.33
C MET A 1 -35.80 -21.70 -13.17
N ALA A 2 -35.61 -21.26 -11.95
CA ALA A 2 -34.61 -20.24 -11.67
C ALA A 2 -33.24 -20.91 -11.66
N ALA A 3 -32.37 -20.60 -12.62
CA ALA A 3 -30.99 -20.92 -12.53
C ALA A 3 -30.41 -19.98 -11.44
N ALA A 4 -30.11 -20.54 -10.28
CA ALA A 4 -29.34 -19.84 -9.29
C ALA A 4 -27.95 -19.62 -9.90
N LEU A 5 -27.73 -18.47 -10.48
CA LEU A 5 -26.40 -17.97 -10.72
C LEU A 5 -25.80 -17.74 -9.33
N LEU A 6 -25.12 -18.75 -8.83
CA LEU A 6 -24.11 -18.54 -7.82
C LEU A 6 -23.02 -17.69 -8.50
N ALA A 7 -23.24 -16.39 -8.50
CA ALA A 7 -22.13 -15.48 -8.62
C ALA A 7 -21.25 -15.75 -7.41
N GLY A 8 -20.36 -16.72 -7.56
CA GLY A 8 -19.26 -16.85 -6.66
C GLY A 8 -18.53 -15.54 -6.71
N SER A 9 -18.82 -14.63 -5.77
CA SER A 9 -17.93 -13.53 -5.51
C SER A 9 -16.62 -14.17 -5.14
N CYS A 10 -15.72 -14.26 -6.09
CA CYS A 10 -14.32 -14.46 -5.78
C CYS A 10 -13.94 -13.27 -4.91
N VAL A 11 -14.08 -13.43 -3.60
CA VAL A 11 -13.41 -12.53 -2.67
C VAL A 11 -11.94 -12.71 -2.98
N SER A 12 -11.39 -11.80 -3.78
CA SER A 12 -9.96 -11.81 -4.03
C SER A 12 -9.28 -11.72 -2.67
N PRO A 13 -8.45 -12.71 -2.27
CA PRO A 13 -7.72 -12.65 -1.00
C PRO A 13 -6.70 -11.53 -0.98
N HIS A 14 -6.61 -10.78 -2.05
CA HIS A 14 -5.64 -9.76 -2.32
C HIS A 14 -6.36 -8.49 -2.77
N GLN A 15 -6.18 -7.42 -2.05
CA GLN A 15 -6.68 -6.09 -2.39
C GLN A 15 -5.49 -5.15 -2.53
N SER A 16 -5.45 -4.41 -3.62
CA SER A 16 -4.37 -3.47 -3.91
C SER A 16 -4.94 -2.11 -4.27
N ALA A 17 -4.34 -1.07 -3.76
CA ALA A 17 -4.66 0.30 -4.15
C ALA A 17 -3.37 1.09 -4.34
N VAL A 18 -3.35 1.94 -5.35
CA VAL A 18 -2.15 2.66 -5.75
C VAL A 18 -2.49 4.10 -6.13
N THR A 19 -1.56 5.01 -5.85
CA THR A 19 -1.66 6.42 -6.20
C THR A 19 -0.39 6.84 -6.92
N ASP A 20 -0.53 7.52 -8.04
CA ASP A 20 0.60 8.08 -8.77
C ASP A 20 1.16 9.29 -8.02
N VAL A 21 2.47 9.43 -8.05
CA VAL A 21 3.18 10.58 -7.49
C VAL A 21 4.10 11.19 -8.54
N ASN A 22 4.62 12.38 -8.26
CA ASN A 22 5.52 13.04 -9.19
C ASN A 22 6.91 12.37 -9.18
N PRO A 23 7.32 11.70 -10.26
CA PRO A 23 8.59 10.97 -10.26
C PRO A 23 9.82 11.88 -10.25
N ALA A 24 9.69 13.14 -10.65
CA ALA A 24 10.79 14.09 -10.55
C ALA A 24 11.02 14.54 -9.09
N ARG A 25 9.94 14.61 -8.31
CA ARG A 25 10.02 15.09 -6.93
C ARG A 25 8.75 14.68 -6.18
N TRP A 26 8.83 13.58 -5.47
CA TRP A 26 7.75 13.20 -4.56
C TRP A 26 8.04 13.82 -3.18
N ASP A 27 7.23 14.78 -2.78
CA ASP A 27 7.35 15.46 -1.50
C ASP A 27 6.00 15.70 -0.82
N SER A 28 4.92 15.27 -1.43
CA SER A 28 3.57 15.46 -0.93
C SER A 28 2.93 14.15 -0.51
N ARG A 29 1.84 14.27 0.22
CA ARG A 29 1.07 13.13 0.72
C ARG A 29 0.46 12.34 -0.44
N ALA A 30 0.78 11.05 -0.51
CA ALA A 30 0.11 10.10 -1.40
C ALA A 30 -1.07 9.49 -0.66
N GLU A 31 -2.28 9.74 -1.12
CA GLU A 31 -3.50 9.23 -0.50
C GLU A 31 -3.94 7.94 -1.17
N ILE A 32 -4.19 6.93 -0.36
CA ILE A 32 -4.59 5.59 -0.79
C ILE A 32 -5.88 5.24 -0.09
N ARG A 33 -6.90 4.91 -0.87
CA ARG A 33 -8.20 4.51 -0.37
C ARG A 33 -8.34 2.99 -0.43
N LEU A 34 -8.71 2.39 0.68
CA LEU A 34 -8.90 0.95 0.82
C LEU A 34 -10.33 0.67 1.28
N PRO A 35 -11.26 0.44 0.35
CA PRO A 35 -12.61 0.00 0.71
C PRO A 35 -12.54 -1.36 1.40
N ASN A 36 -13.18 -1.50 2.54
CA ASN A 36 -13.16 -2.72 3.31
C ASN A 36 -14.56 -3.29 3.52
N ALA A 37 -14.74 -4.53 3.11
CA ALA A 37 -15.95 -5.31 3.34
C ALA A 37 -15.70 -6.51 4.26
N ASP A 38 -14.45 -6.95 4.40
CA ASP A 38 -14.07 -8.07 5.24
C ASP A 38 -13.58 -7.57 6.58
N THR A 39 -14.41 -7.77 7.61
CA THR A 39 -14.12 -7.30 8.98
C THR A 39 -13.57 -8.41 9.88
N VAL A 40 -13.34 -9.59 9.35
CA VAL A 40 -13.04 -10.81 10.14
C VAL A 40 -11.64 -11.34 9.84
N SER A 41 -11.24 -11.36 8.58
CA SER A 41 -9.97 -12.00 8.17
C SER A 41 -8.76 -11.26 8.68
N LEU A 42 -7.75 -12.02 9.05
CA LEU A 42 -6.40 -11.49 9.30
C LEU A 42 -5.69 -11.27 7.97
N ARG A 43 -5.11 -10.09 7.82
CA ARG A 43 -4.43 -9.70 6.60
C ARG A 43 -3.07 -9.09 6.90
N ASP A 44 -2.17 -9.21 5.94
CA ASP A 44 -0.88 -8.54 5.98
C ASP A 44 -0.94 -7.31 5.09
N ALA A 45 -0.45 -6.18 5.60
CA ALA A 45 -0.35 -4.95 4.83
C ALA A 45 1.09 -4.77 4.35
N VAL A 46 1.24 -4.54 3.07
CA VAL A 46 2.52 -4.32 2.40
C VAL A 46 2.46 -2.97 1.71
N ILE A 47 3.46 -2.14 1.95
CA ILE A 47 3.63 -0.89 1.19
C ILE A 47 4.49 -1.21 -0.02
N PHE A 48 4.08 -0.76 -1.19
CA PHE A 48 4.91 -0.90 -2.36
C PHE A 48 5.17 0.45 -3.03
N LEU A 49 6.36 0.56 -3.59
CA LEU A 49 6.79 1.70 -4.38
C LEU A 49 7.08 1.21 -5.79
N ARG A 50 6.49 1.87 -6.78
CA ARG A 50 6.91 1.66 -8.17
C ARG A 50 7.97 2.68 -8.48
N CYS A 51 9.17 2.19 -8.80
CA CYS A 51 10.36 3.01 -8.95
C CYS A 51 10.92 2.92 -10.36
N ASN A 52 11.45 4.01 -10.85
CA ASN A 52 12.22 4.05 -12.08
C ASN A 52 13.73 3.99 -11.80
N ASP A 53 14.54 4.09 -12.85
CA ASP A 53 16.00 3.97 -12.75
C ASP A 53 16.69 5.13 -12.02
N ARG A 54 15.96 6.19 -11.71
CA ARG A 54 16.49 7.35 -10.98
C ARG A 54 16.35 7.21 -9.47
N PHE A 55 15.60 6.20 -9.02
CA PHE A 55 15.44 5.93 -7.59
C PHE A 55 16.69 5.23 -7.06
N ALA A 56 17.36 5.86 -6.09
CA ALA A 56 18.65 5.39 -5.57
C ALA A 56 18.67 5.26 -4.04
N GLU A 57 17.50 5.20 -3.40
CA GLU A 57 17.43 5.14 -1.95
C GLU A 57 17.56 3.71 -1.43
N ASP A 58 18.36 3.52 -0.38
CA ASP A 58 18.44 2.26 0.37
C ASP A 58 17.38 2.21 1.46
N THR A 59 17.11 3.34 2.07
CA THR A 59 16.09 3.51 3.09
C THR A 59 15.34 4.81 2.85
N LEU A 60 14.08 4.84 3.25
CA LEU A 60 13.27 6.03 3.16
C LEU A 60 12.35 6.12 4.37
N THR A 61 12.48 7.16 5.16
CA THR A 61 11.55 7.43 6.24
C THR A 61 10.31 8.12 5.68
N VAL A 62 9.15 7.60 6.02
CA VAL A 62 7.86 8.17 5.62
C VAL A 62 6.99 8.35 6.85
N ARG A 63 6.04 9.26 6.75
CA ARG A 63 4.94 9.34 7.68
C ARG A 63 3.75 8.59 7.09
N ILE A 64 3.23 7.63 7.84
CA ILE A 64 2.05 6.88 7.44
C ILE A 64 0.92 7.31 8.37
N ALA A 65 -0.17 7.80 7.78
CA ALA A 65 -1.36 8.17 8.51
C ALA A 65 -2.53 7.34 8.00
N THR A 66 -3.36 6.87 8.93
CA THR A 66 -4.52 6.05 8.60
C THR A 66 -5.75 6.68 9.24
N VAL A 67 -6.81 6.81 8.46
CA VAL A 67 -8.14 7.24 8.92
C VAL A 67 -9.11 6.10 8.71
N THR A 68 -9.74 5.65 9.79
CA THR A 68 -10.72 4.57 9.74
C THR A 68 -12.08 5.06 9.24
N PRO A 69 -13.01 4.16 8.87
CA PRO A 69 -14.35 4.58 8.44
C PRO A 69 -15.11 5.43 9.47
N ASP A 70 -14.87 5.23 10.77
CA ASP A 70 -15.45 6.04 11.84
C ASP A 70 -14.60 7.26 12.20
N SER A 71 -13.66 7.64 11.35
CA SER A 71 -12.82 8.85 11.46
C SER A 71 -11.80 8.85 12.60
N LEU A 72 -11.45 7.71 13.13
CA LEU A 72 -10.28 7.58 14.01
C LEU A 72 -9.01 7.77 13.20
N ARG A 73 -8.06 8.50 13.76
CA ARG A 73 -6.82 8.86 13.07
C ARG A 73 -5.63 8.27 13.82
N PHE A 74 -4.75 7.62 13.04
CA PHE A 74 -3.49 7.07 13.52
C PHE A 74 -2.37 7.60 12.63
N GLY A 75 -1.23 7.92 13.22
CA GLY A 75 -0.09 8.37 12.45
C GLY A 75 1.20 7.90 13.08
N GLU A 76 2.17 7.54 12.25
CA GLU A 76 3.48 7.10 12.70
C GLU A 76 4.55 7.40 11.67
N TRP A 77 5.78 7.50 12.15
CA TRP A 77 6.95 7.48 11.29
C TRP A 77 7.34 6.04 11.03
N PHE A 78 7.70 5.72 9.80
CA PHE A 78 8.05 4.37 9.41
C PHE A 78 9.27 4.38 8.48
N LEU A 79 10.24 3.54 8.78
CA LEU A 79 11.42 3.40 7.94
C LEU A 79 11.18 2.31 6.90
N LEU A 80 11.13 2.69 5.64
CA LEU A 80 11.11 1.75 4.52
C LEU A 80 12.55 1.32 4.24
N VAL A 81 12.82 0.04 4.41
CA VAL A 81 14.07 -0.57 3.95
C VAL A 81 13.82 -1.12 2.56
N ILE A 82 14.49 -0.55 1.58
CA ILE A 82 14.21 -0.82 0.18
C ILE A 82 14.95 -2.08 -0.26
N PRO A 83 14.23 -3.13 -0.70
CA PRO A 83 14.89 -4.32 -1.22
C PRO A 83 15.59 -4.01 -2.55
N HIS A 84 16.83 -4.48 -2.68
CA HIS A 84 17.59 -4.40 -3.92
C HIS A 84 17.55 -5.75 -4.63
N PRO A 85 16.86 -5.86 -5.78
CA PRO A 85 16.84 -7.10 -6.53
C PRO A 85 18.25 -7.40 -7.07
N LYS A 86 18.63 -8.67 -7.01
CA LYS A 86 19.86 -9.15 -7.66
C LYS A 86 19.61 -9.25 -9.16
N GLY A 87 20.50 -8.69 -9.96
CA GLY A 87 20.44 -8.78 -11.40
C GLY A 87 20.48 -7.41 -12.09
N PRO A 88 20.32 -7.38 -13.42
CA PRO A 88 20.35 -6.13 -14.16
C PRO A 88 19.23 -5.19 -13.73
N ALA A 89 19.54 -3.90 -13.66
CA ALA A 89 18.56 -2.88 -13.27
C ALA A 89 17.42 -2.84 -14.29
N ALA A 90 16.21 -3.08 -13.84
CA ALA A 90 15.02 -2.86 -14.65
C ALA A 90 14.72 -1.36 -14.73
N LEU A 91 14.17 -0.91 -15.86
CA LEU A 91 13.73 0.49 -16.02
C LEU A 91 12.61 0.83 -15.02
N MET A 92 11.78 -0.15 -14.70
CA MET A 92 10.72 -0.06 -13.69
C MET A 92 10.78 -1.26 -12.78
N ARG A 93 10.65 -1.04 -11.49
CA ARG A 93 10.61 -2.11 -10.48
C ARG A 93 9.63 -1.76 -9.38
N GLU A 94 9.08 -2.77 -8.74
CA GLU A 94 8.30 -2.59 -7.52
C GLU A 94 9.13 -3.04 -6.31
N ALA A 95 9.19 -2.16 -5.32
CA ALA A 95 9.74 -2.49 -4.02
C ALA A 95 8.58 -2.75 -3.06
N ALA A 96 8.48 -3.97 -2.55
CA ALA A 96 7.45 -4.36 -1.60
C ALA A 96 8.05 -4.41 -0.20
N ILE A 97 7.48 -3.66 0.72
CA ILE A 97 7.98 -3.54 2.08
C ILE A 97 6.88 -3.97 3.06
N PRO A 98 7.09 -5.01 3.88
CA PRO A 98 6.12 -5.37 4.90
C PRO A 98 5.87 -4.21 5.86
N TYR A 99 4.60 -3.93 6.12
CA TYR A 99 4.21 -2.84 7.02
C TYR A 99 3.54 -3.36 8.28
N ARG A 100 2.48 -4.16 8.14
CA ARG A 100 1.78 -4.76 9.27
C ARG A 100 1.49 -6.21 8.97
N HIS A 101 1.56 -7.04 10.01
CA HIS A 101 1.35 -8.47 9.90
C HIS A 101 0.15 -8.88 10.76
N ARG A 102 -0.72 -9.70 10.19
CA ARG A 102 -1.87 -10.29 10.88
C ARG A 102 -2.76 -9.23 11.55
N ILE A 103 -3.16 -8.24 10.78
CA ILE A 103 -4.10 -7.21 11.23
C ILE A 103 -5.52 -7.55 10.80
N ARG A 104 -6.46 -7.06 11.57
CA ARG A 104 -7.88 -7.16 11.26
C ARG A 104 -8.45 -5.75 11.08
N LEU A 105 -9.08 -5.51 9.92
CA LEU A 105 -9.80 -4.27 9.66
C LEU A 105 -11.23 -4.44 10.12
N THR A 106 -11.54 -4.00 11.32
CA THR A 106 -12.78 -4.33 12.03
C THR A 106 -13.98 -3.52 11.57
N GLN A 107 -13.79 -2.52 10.73
CA GLN A 107 -14.87 -1.65 10.29
C GLN A 107 -15.17 -1.83 8.81
N HIS A 108 -16.45 -1.85 8.48
CA HIS A 108 -16.93 -1.82 7.11
C HIS A 108 -16.88 -0.39 6.60
N GLY A 109 -16.33 -0.19 5.41
CA GLY A 109 -16.23 1.13 4.78
C GLY A 109 -14.82 1.44 4.32
N ASP A 110 -14.55 2.71 4.05
CA ASP A 110 -13.28 3.13 3.47
C ASP A 110 -12.25 3.44 4.55
N TYR A 111 -11.12 2.75 4.49
CA TYR A 111 -9.90 3.15 5.18
C TYR A 111 -9.11 4.07 4.25
N ARG A 112 -8.61 5.16 4.78
CA ARG A 112 -7.75 6.08 4.04
C ARG A 112 -6.36 6.03 4.63
N CYS A 113 -5.40 5.64 3.82
CA CYS A 113 -4.00 5.60 4.20
C CYS A 113 -3.26 6.67 3.41
N SER A 114 -2.39 7.41 4.08
CA SER A 114 -1.51 8.35 3.38
C SER A 114 -0.07 8.06 3.70
N VAL A 115 0.79 8.21 2.70
CA VAL A 115 2.23 8.04 2.82
C VAL A 115 2.91 9.32 2.35
N THR A 116 3.68 9.92 3.24
CA THR A 116 4.38 11.18 2.96
C THR A 116 5.85 11.00 3.28
N PRO A 117 6.77 11.23 2.32
CA PRO A 117 8.19 11.13 2.61
C PRO A 117 8.64 12.29 3.48
N VAL A 118 9.64 12.07 4.33
CA VAL A 118 10.21 13.12 5.20
C VAL A 118 11.02 14.14 4.42
N ARG A 119 11.44 13.79 3.22
CA ARG A 119 12.20 14.64 2.32
C ARG A 119 11.79 14.34 0.89
N PRO A 120 12.03 15.26 -0.06
CA PRO A 120 11.74 14.98 -1.45
C PRO A 120 12.52 13.77 -1.95
N VAL A 121 11.85 12.92 -2.74
CA VAL A 121 12.40 11.69 -3.29
C VAL A 121 12.23 11.70 -4.80
N ARG A 122 13.25 11.26 -5.49
CA ARG A 122 13.28 11.17 -6.96
C ARG A 122 13.13 9.73 -7.38
N GLY A 123 12.37 9.50 -8.44
CA GLY A 123 12.30 8.19 -9.07
C GLY A 123 11.18 7.29 -8.56
N VAL A 124 10.29 7.78 -7.71
CA VAL A 124 9.09 7.05 -7.32
C VAL A 124 7.94 7.47 -8.25
N GLU A 125 7.38 6.52 -8.98
CA GLU A 125 6.27 6.74 -9.92
C GLU A 125 4.92 6.58 -9.25
N ALA A 126 4.81 5.64 -8.30
CA ALA A 126 3.57 5.36 -7.60
C ALA A 126 3.84 4.75 -6.23
N VAL A 127 2.89 4.96 -5.34
CA VAL A 127 2.89 4.41 -3.97
C VAL A 127 1.59 3.66 -3.75
N GLY A 128 1.67 2.49 -3.18
CA GLY A 128 0.49 1.68 -2.95
C GLY A 128 0.53 0.86 -1.68
N VAL A 129 -0.61 0.26 -1.38
CA VAL A 129 -0.78 -0.68 -0.27
C VAL A 129 -1.43 -1.94 -0.82
N ASP A 130 -0.83 -3.08 -0.53
CA ASP A 130 -1.42 -4.40 -0.75
C ASP A 130 -1.90 -4.95 0.57
N LEU A 131 -3.13 -5.43 0.58
CA LEU A 131 -3.67 -6.23 1.67
C LEU A 131 -3.78 -7.68 1.18
N GLN A 132 -3.05 -8.55 1.84
CA GLN A 132 -2.99 -9.98 1.52
C GLN A 132 -3.54 -10.77 2.70
N GLN A 133 -4.21 -11.90 2.42
CA GLN A 133 -4.65 -12.77 3.49
C GLN A 133 -3.44 -13.33 4.23
N SER A 134 -3.42 -13.21 5.55
CA SER A 134 -2.36 -13.78 6.38
C SER A 134 -2.40 -15.30 6.36
N ARG A 135 -1.24 -15.90 6.39
CA ARG A 135 -1.08 -17.35 6.49
C ARG A 135 -0.91 -17.78 7.94
#